data_e5049ae8ffc286c26146febeda89494c
#
_entry.id   e5049ae8ffc286c26146febeda89494c
#
_cell.length_a   1.000
_cell.length_b   1.000
_cell.length_c   1.000
_cell.angle_alpha   90.00
_cell.angle_beta   90.00
_cell.angle_gamma   90.00
#
_symmetry.space_group_name_H-M   'P 1'
#
loop_
_entity.id
_entity.type
_entity.pdbx_description
1 polymer ?
#
loop_
_entity_poly.entity_id
_entity_poly.type
_entity_poly.pdbx_seq_one_letter_code
_entity_poly.pdbx_strand_id
1 'polypeptide(L)'
;MAELNLSKYGISGTTEIVHNPSYEMLFAEETKPGLEGYEVGQVSELGAVNVMTGIYTGRSPKDKYIVVDDNSKDTVWWTSDAYKNDNHPMSEQVWSTVKEIAVKELCNKRLFVVDAFCGANKDTRMAIRFIMEVAWQAHFVTNMFIRPSAEELENFEPDFVVYNASKAKVENYKELGLNSETCAAFNITSREQVIINTWYGGEMKKGMFSMMNYYLPLKGIASMHCSANTDMNGENTAIFFGLSGTGKTTLSTDPKRLLIGDDEHGWDDNGVFNFEGGCYAKVINLDKDSEPDIYNAIKRNALLENVTLDKDGKIDFADKSVTENTRVSYPIDHIEKIVRPVSSAPAAKNVIFLSADAFGVLPPVSILTPEQTKYYFLSGFTAKLAGTERGITEPTPTFSACFGQAFLELHPTKYAEELVKKMEKSGAKAYLVNTGWNGTGKRMKLAYTRAMITAALNGTLEKAEFVTDPYFGVAVPTTCEGVPSELMIPANTWEDKAAYEAKAKELAKSFVENFKKYTHMSAEVVAAGPKAE
;
A
#
# COMPACT_ATOMS: atom_id res chain seq x y z
N MET A 1 36.20 -2.65 0.86
CA MET A 1 35.14 -3.58 0.40
C MET A 1 35.59 -4.19 -0.92
N ALA A 2 35.38 -5.50 -1.13
CA ALA A 2 35.62 -6.09 -2.44
C ALA A 2 34.67 -5.44 -3.47
N GLU A 3 35.17 -5.21 -4.69
CA GLU A 3 34.38 -4.66 -5.77
C GLU A 3 33.19 -5.59 -6.08
N LEU A 4 31.96 -5.03 -6.15
CA LEU A 4 30.77 -5.83 -6.40
C LEU A 4 30.83 -6.44 -7.81
N ASN A 5 30.69 -7.77 -7.88
CA ASN A 5 30.69 -8.49 -9.15
C ASN A 5 29.26 -8.94 -9.49
N LEU A 6 28.74 -8.49 -10.63
CA LEU A 6 27.40 -8.81 -11.11
C LEU A 6 27.35 -10.05 -12.04
N SER A 7 28.48 -10.69 -12.32
CA SER A 7 28.53 -11.86 -13.24
C SER A 7 27.67 -13.02 -12.77
N LYS A 8 27.54 -13.22 -11.47
CA LYS A 8 26.63 -14.24 -10.89
C LYS A 8 25.16 -14.01 -11.22
N TYR A 9 24.79 -12.79 -11.63
CA TYR A 9 23.44 -12.40 -12.08
C TYR A 9 23.32 -12.40 -13.61
N GLY A 10 24.35 -12.86 -14.32
CA GLY A 10 24.40 -12.86 -15.79
C GLY A 10 24.77 -11.51 -16.41
N ILE A 11 25.03 -10.48 -15.60
CA ILE A 11 25.37 -9.12 -16.07
C ILE A 11 26.87 -9.00 -16.26
N SER A 12 27.28 -8.60 -17.46
CA SER A 12 28.69 -8.48 -17.86
C SER A 12 28.98 -7.15 -18.56
N GLY A 13 30.27 -6.80 -18.67
CA GLY A 13 30.70 -5.60 -19.40
C GLY A 13 30.27 -4.30 -18.74
N THR A 14 29.97 -4.28 -17.44
CA THR A 14 29.62 -3.05 -16.72
C THR A 14 30.80 -2.09 -16.73
N THR A 15 30.55 -0.84 -17.15
CA THR A 15 31.57 0.20 -17.19
C THR A 15 31.87 0.80 -15.82
N GLU A 16 30.87 0.84 -14.97
CA GLU A 16 30.94 1.29 -13.58
C GLU A 16 29.74 0.76 -12.79
N ILE A 17 29.93 0.43 -11.52
CA ILE A 17 28.86 0.09 -10.59
C ILE A 17 28.86 1.12 -9.46
N VAL A 18 27.80 1.93 -9.40
CA VAL A 18 27.55 2.85 -8.29
C VAL A 18 26.78 2.09 -7.23
N HIS A 19 27.53 1.56 -6.25
CA HIS A 19 26.99 0.66 -5.22
C HIS A 19 26.65 1.43 -3.95
N ASN A 20 25.41 1.34 -3.50
CA ASN A 20 24.88 2.00 -2.30
C ASN A 20 25.20 3.49 -2.24
N PRO A 21 24.84 4.27 -3.27
CA PRO A 21 25.16 5.70 -3.32
C PRO A 21 24.56 6.47 -2.15
N SER A 22 25.29 7.49 -1.69
CA SER A 22 24.76 8.46 -0.73
C SER A 22 23.70 9.36 -1.38
N TYR A 23 22.91 10.05 -0.57
CA TYR A 23 21.93 11.03 -1.08
C TYR A 23 22.59 12.15 -1.88
N GLU A 24 23.79 12.60 -1.49
CA GLU A 24 24.56 13.60 -2.23
C GLU A 24 24.97 13.09 -3.61
N MET A 25 25.43 11.83 -3.68
CA MET A 25 25.76 11.19 -4.96
C MET A 25 24.53 11.04 -5.84
N LEU A 26 23.41 10.56 -5.28
CA LEU A 26 22.14 10.40 -6.01
C LEU A 26 21.66 11.75 -6.56
N PHE A 27 21.66 12.78 -5.73
CA PHE A 27 21.27 14.13 -6.17
C PHE A 27 22.17 14.64 -7.31
N ALA A 28 23.48 14.46 -7.19
CA ALA A 28 24.41 14.88 -8.25
C ALA A 28 24.19 14.10 -9.55
N GLU A 29 23.91 12.81 -9.45
CA GLU A 29 23.66 11.93 -10.61
C GLU A 29 22.33 12.22 -11.32
N GLU A 30 21.26 12.46 -10.58
CA GLU A 30 19.93 12.67 -11.16
C GLU A 30 19.67 14.10 -11.65
N THR A 31 20.55 15.05 -11.29
CA THR A 31 20.46 16.47 -11.71
C THR A 31 21.62 16.95 -12.57
N LYS A 32 22.56 16.08 -12.93
CA LYS A 32 23.73 16.46 -13.71
C LYS A 32 23.37 16.91 -15.12
N PRO A 33 24.15 17.82 -15.73
CA PRO A 33 23.97 18.20 -17.12
C PRO A 33 24.14 17.02 -18.08
N GLY A 34 23.40 17.04 -19.18
CA GLY A 34 23.50 16.03 -20.25
C GLY A 34 22.64 14.78 -20.05
N LEU A 35 21.81 14.72 -19.01
CA LEU A 35 20.75 13.73 -18.92
C LEU A 35 19.63 14.05 -19.92
N GLU A 36 19.00 13.02 -20.45
CA GLU A 36 17.93 13.15 -21.44
C GLU A 36 16.68 12.35 -21.04
N GLY A 37 15.53 12.78 -21.56
CA GLY A 37 14.26 12.08 -21.38
C GLY A 37 13.86 11.95 -19.89
N TYR A 38 13.47 10.76 -19.51
CA TYR A 38 12.98 10.47 -18.16
C TYR A 38 14.10 10.26 -17.12
N GLU A 39 15.36 10.37 -17.48
CA GLU A 39 16.48 10.38 -16.52
C GLU A 39 16.67 11.73 -15.83
N VAL A 40 16.10 12.79 -16.39
CA VAL A 40 16.30 14.16 -15.92
C VAL A 40 15.53 14.41 -14.64
N GLY A 41 16.25 14.73 -13.57
CA GLY A 41 15.71 15.26 -12.33
C GLY A 41 15.73 16.79 -12.33
N GLN A 42 14.64 17.41 -11.92
CA GLN A 42 14.50 18.86 -11.77
C GLN A 42 14.38 19.22 -10.29
N VAL A 43 15.18 20.16 -9.83
CA VAL A 43 15.13 20.60 -8.43
C VAL A 43 13.95 21.54 -8.22
N SER A 44 13.08 21.22 -7.27
CA SER A 44 11.94 22.06 -6.90
C SER A 44 12.36 23.20 -5.93
N GLU A 45 11.50 24.21 -5.77
CA GLU A 45 11.66 25.30 -4.80
C GLU A 45 11.83 24.79 -3.34
N LEU A 46 11.29 23.62 -3.03
CA LEU A 46 11.39 22.99 -1.71
C LEU A 46 12.66 22.13 -1.53
N GLY A 47 13.50 22.04 -2.58
CA GLY A 47 14.76 21.29 -2.53
C GLY A 47 14.63 19.79 -2.87
N ALA A 48 13.43 19.26 -3.05
CA ALA A 48 13.20 17.91 -3.55
C ALA A 48 13.43 17.85 -5.07
N VAL A 49 13.91 16.72 -5.55
CA VAL A 49 14.03 16.47 -6.99
C VAL A 49 12.71 15.93 -7.52
N ASN A 50 12.28 16.44 -8.68
CA ASN A 50 11.13 15.95 -9.40
C ASN A 50 11.56 15.20 -10.66
N VAL A 51 10.94 14.06 -10.92
CA VAL A 51 11.19 13.21 -12.09
C VAL A 51 9.89 12.84 -12.80
N MET A 52 10.00 12.49 -14.07
CA MET A 52 8.88 11.97 -14.86
C MET A 52 9.04 10.47 -15.04
N THR A 53 7.96 9.71 -14.83
CA THR A 53 7.99 8.24 -14.93
C THR A 53 7.53 7.71 -16.29
N GLY A 54 7.41 8.57 -17.29
CA GLY A 54 7.05 8.22 -18.64
C GLY A 54 5.56 7.92 -18.80
N ILE A 55 5.25 6.99 -19.70
CA ILE A 55 3.86 6.63 -20.01
C ILE A 55 3.13 5.93 -18.85
N TYR A 56 3.89 5.31 -17.94
CA TYR A 56 3.35 4.66 -16.75
C TYR A 56 3.52 5.57 -15.54
N THR A 57 2.44 6.20 -15.14
CA THR A 57 2.38 7.05 -13.93
C THR A 57 1.81 6.30 -12.72
N GLY A 58 1.69 4.98 -12.84
CA GLY A 58 1.21 4.03 -11.85
C GLY A 58 1.68 2.62 -12.23
N ARG A 59 1.39 1.65 -11.37
CA ARG A 59 1.67 0.23 -11.65
C ARG A 59 0.84 -0.26 -12.84
N SER A 60 1.32 -1.33 -13.47
CA SER A 60 0.61 -2.02 -14.54
C SER A 60 0.15 -3.43 -14.08
N PRO A 61 -1.00 -3.56 -13.39
CA PRO A 61 -1.47 -4.83 -12.88
C PRO A 61 -1.69 -5.90 -13.96
N LYS A 62 -2.05 -5.47 -15.17
CA LYS A 62 -2.26 -6.37 -16.32
C LYS A 62 -0.97 -7.02 -16.83
N ASP A 63 0.18 -6.42 -16.50
CA ASP A 63 1.51 -6.87 -16.92
C ASP A 63 2.29 -7.52 -15.76
N LYS A 64 1.59 -7.85 -14.66
CA LYS A 64 2.13 -8.60 -13.53
C LYS A 64 2.02 -10.10 -13.78
N TYR A 65 3.13 -10.82 -13.62
CA TYR A 65 3.20 -12.27 -13.84
C TYR A 65 3.95 -12.97 -12.71
N ILE A 66 3.56 -14.21 -12.43
CA ILE A 66 4.24 -15.08 -11.47
C ILE A 66 4.56 -16.40 -12.16
N VAL A 67 5.78 -16.89 -12.00
CA VAL A 67 6.21 -18.15 -12.57
C VAL A 67 5.45 -19.32 -11.94
N VAL A 68 4.92 -20.19 -12.77
CA VAL A 68 4.28 -21.44 -12.36
C VAL A 68 5.33 -22.54 -12.31
N ASP A 69 5.61 -23.03 -11.11
CA ASP A 69 6.52 -24.16 -10.84
C ASP A 69 5.96 -25.05 -9.74
N ASP A 70 6.72 -26.04 -9.31
CA ASP A 70 6.27 -27.00 -8.29
C ASP A 70 5.97 -26.35 -6.92
N ASN A 71 6.58 -25.21 -6.60
CA ASN A 71 6.32 -24.50 -5.34
C ASN A 71 5.14 -23.54 -5.44
N SER A 72 4.99 -22.85 -6.56
CA SER A 72 3.99 -21.78 -6.73
C SER A 72 2.63 -22.28 -7.19
N LYS A 73 2.57 -23.38 -7.96
CA LYS A 73 1.35 -23.87 -8.62
C LYS A 73 0.16 -24.11 -7.66
N ASP A 74 0.46 -24.61 -6.45
CA ASP A 74 -0.56 -24.97 -5.46
C ASP A 74 -0.71 -23.96 -4.32
N THR A 75 0.15 -22.93 -4.27
CA THR A 75 0.16 -21.93 -3.20
C THR A 75 -0.33 -20.56 -3.63
N VAL A 76 -0.03 -20.15 -4.85
CA VAL A 76 -0.44 -18.84 -5.36
C VAL A 76 -1.93 -18.81 -5.67
N TRP A 77 -2.56 -17.72 -5.30
CA TRP A 77 -3.96 -17.42 -5.65
C TRP A 77 -4.03 -16.92 -7.10
N TRP A 78 -4.09 -17.85 -8.03
CA TRP A 78 -4.08 -17.54 -9.47
C TRP A 78 -5.36 -16.85 -9.94
N THR A 79 -5.21 -15.94 -10.90
CA THR A 79 -6.38 -15.39 -11.61
C THR A 79 -7.14 -16.49 -12.34
N SER A 80 -8.45 -16.43 -12.28
CA SER A 80 -9.36 -17.39 -12.93
C SER A 80 -10.66 -16.71 -13.34
N ASP A 81 -11.52 -17.42 -14.04
CA ASP A 81 -12.85 -16.90 -14.37
C ASP A 81 -13.72 -16.68 -13.15
N ALA A 82 -13.54 -17.50 -12.11
CA ALA A 82 -14.27 -17.37 -10.83
C ALA A 82 -13.69 -16.25 -9.95
N TYR A 83 -12.38 -16.00 -10.03
CA TYR A 83 -11.67 -15.04 -9.18
C TYR A 83 -10.71 -14.20 -10.01
N LYS A 84 -11.17 -13.04 -10.46
CA LYS A 84 -10.28 -12.10 -11.17
C LYS A 84 -9.35 -11.41 -10.17
N ASN A 85 -8.03 -11.55 -10.41
CA ASN A 85 -6.97 -10.87 -9.67
C ASN A 85 -5.78 -10.63 -10.60
N ASP A 86 -4.70 -10.06 -10.09
CA ASP A 86 -3.53 -9.66 -10.88
C ASP A 86 -2.42 -10.72 -10.91
N ASN A 87 -2.64 -11.93 -10.37
CA ASN A 87 -1.64 -13.00 -10.37
C ASN A 87 -1.74 -13.83 -11.66
N HIS A 88 -1.17 -13.30 -12.74
CA HIS A 88 -1.19 -13.97 -14.02
C HIS A 88 -0.08 -15.03 -14.08
N PRO A 89 -0.39 -16.26 -14.52
CA PRO A 89 0.62 -17.31 -14.61
C PRO A 89 1.60 -17.06 -15.77
N MET A 90 2.87 -17.40 -15.53
CA MET A 90 3.94 -17.39 -16.53
C MET A 90 4.69 -18.71 -16.50
N SER A 91 4.98 -19.29 -17.67
CA SER A 91 5.82 -20.51 -17.73
C SER A 91 7.29 -20.19 -17.42
N GLU A 92 8.06 -21.20 -16.97
CA GLU A 92 9.51 -21.07 -16.76
C GLU A 92 10.25 -20.67 -18.04
N GLN A 93 9.78 -21.14 -19.20
CA GLN A 93 10.39 -20.79 -20.49
C GLN A 93 10.20 -19.31 -20.81
N VAL A 94 8.99 -18.75 -20.62
CA VAL A 94 8.73 -17.33 -20.83
C VAL A 94 9.51 -16.49 -19.81
N TRP A 95 9.57 -16.93 -18.56
CA TRP A 95 10.40 -16.30 -17.52
C TRP A 95 11.87 -16.20 -17.96
N SER A 96 12.46 -17.31 -18.46
CA SER A 96 13.84 -17.32 -18.90
C SER A 96 14.07 -16.29 -20.03
N THR A 97 13.11 -16.16 -20.95
CA THR A 97 13.19 -15.20 -22.05
C THR A 97 13.10 -13.74 -21.56
N VAL A 98 12.14 -13.40 -20.67
CA VAL A 98 12.03 -12.02 -20.17
C VAL A 98 13.19 -11.65 -19.25
N LYS A 99 13.72 -12.61 -18.47
CA LYS A 99 14.92 -12.40 -17.68
C LYS A 99 16.15 -12.14 -18.56
N GLU A 100 16.32 -12.89 -19.66
CA GLU A 100 17.39 -12.64 -20.62
C GLU A 100 17.31 -11.24 -21.24
N ILE A 101 16.11 -10.77 -21.60
CA ILE A 101 15.89 -9.40 -22.12
C ILE A 101 16.35 -8.38 -21.07
N ALA A 102 15.94 -8.52 -19.82
CA ALA A 102 16.33 -7.59 -18.75
C ALA A 102 17.83 -7.61 -18.47
N VAL A 103 18.43 -8.79 -18.38
CA VAL A 103 19.88 -8.95 -18.15
C VAL A 103 20.68 -8.35 -19.31
N LYS A 104 20.26 -8.59 -20.56
CA LYS A 104 20.92 -8.03 -21.75
C LYS A 104 20.86 -6.50 -21.75
N GLU A 105 19.74 -5.91 -21.36
CA GLU A 105 19.61 -4.45 -21.20
C GLU A 105 20.60 -3.90 -20.18
N LEU A 106 20.80 -4.60 -19.08
CA LEU A 106 21.70 -4.17 -17.98
C LEU A 106 23.19 -4.44 -18.24
N CYS A 107 23.55 -5.15 -19.32
CA CYS A 107 24.94 -5.38 -19.72
C CYS A 107 25.56 -4.15 -20.40
N ASN A 108 26.92 -4.06 -20.35
CA ASN A 108 27.75 -3.10 -21.08
C ASN A 108 27.42 -1.62 -20.80
N LYS A 109 27.01 -1.30 -19.58
CA LYS A 109 26.69 0.05 -19.18
C LYS A 109 27.02 0.33 -17.71
N ARG A 110 26.88 1.58 -17.33
CA ARG A 110 26.93 2.03 -15.94
C ARG A 110 25.64 1.65 -15.23
N LEU A 111 25.76 1.10 -14.01
CA LEU A 111 24.62 0.64 -13.22
C LEU A 111 24.63 1.23 -11.82
N PHE A 112 23.44 1.39 -11.25
CA PHE A 112 23.20 1.68 -9.85
C PHE A 112 22.74 0.41 -9.15
N VAL A 113 23.38 0.06 -8.05
CA VAL A 113 23.01 -1.11 -7.25
C VAL A 113 22.76 -0.65 -5.81
N VAL A 114 21.58 -0.96 -5.31
CA VAL A 114 21.19 -0.65 -3.93
C VAL A 114 20.88 -1.94 -3.20
N ASP A 115 21.54 -2.14 -2.08
CA ASP A 115 21.28 -3.21 -1.12
C ASP A 115 20.43 -2.66 0.02
N ALA A 116 19.31 -3.30 0.31
CA ALA A 116 18.35 -2.82 1.30
C ALA A 116 17.60 -3.97 1.95
N PHE A 117 16.85 -3.66 3.02
CA PHE A 117 15.95 -4.61 3.66
C PHE A 117 14.49 -4.21 3.46
N CYS A 118 13.63 -5.21 3.26
CA CYS A 118 12.18 -5.10 3.40
C CYS A 118 11.77 -5.80 4.70
N GLY A 119 11.24 -5.02 5.65
CA GLY A 119 10.89 -5.48 6.98
C GLY A 119 11.89 -5.09 8.07
N ALA A 120 11.38 -4.49 9.14
CA ALA A 120 12.18 -4.04 10.27
C ALA A 120 12.54 -5.16 11.26
N ASN A 121 11.81 -6.26 11.26
CA ASN A 121 12.14 -7.40 12.08
C ASN A 121 13.32 -8.17 11.47
N LYS A 122 14.44 -8.21 12.19
CA LYS A 122 15.68 -8.83 11.73
C LYS A 122 15.55 -10.32 11.41
N ASP A 123 14.65 -11.03 12.09
CA ASP A 123 14.48 -12.48 11.92
C ASP A 123 13.67 -12.84 10.67
N THR A 124 12.91 -11.89 10.13
CA THR A 124 11.97 -12.14 9.02
C THR A 124 12.11 -11.17 7.85
N ARG A 125 12.99 -10.18 7.97
CA ARG A 125 13.28 -9.24 6.88
C ARG A 125 13.84 -9.93 5.66
N MET A 126 13.57 -9.38 4.50
CA MET A 126 14.12 -9.83 3.24
C MET A 126 15.26 -8.91 2.82
N ALA A 127 16.45 -9.45 2.61
CA ALA A 127 17.59 -8.74 2.06
C ALA A 127 17.45 -8.68 0.53
N ILE A 128 17.46 -7.48 -0.04
CA ILE A 128 17.16 -7.27 -1.46
C ILE A 128 18.30 -6.52 -2.13
N ARG A 129 18.68 -6.99 -3.31
CA ARG A 129 19.59 -6.27 -4.21
C ARG A 129 18.80 -5.76 -5.40
N PHE A 130 18.75 -4.43 -5.55
CA PHE A 130 18.16 -3.76 -6.69
C PHE A 130 19.25 -3.40 -7.68
N ILE A 131 19.10 -3.83 -8.94
CA ILE A 131 20.04 -3.53 -10.04
C ILE A 131 19.28 -2.68 -11.06
N MET A 132 19.76 -1.47 -11.29
CA MET A 132 19.08 -0.43 -12.08
C MET A 132 20.04 0.34 -12.95
N GLU A 133 19.53 0.94 -14.01
CA GLU A 133 20.29 1.79 -14.93
C GLU A 133 19.99 3.30 -14.74
N VAL A 134 19.06 3.68 -13.87
CA VAL A 134 18.58 5.06 -13.66
C VAL A 134 18.82 5.53 -12.23
N ALA A 135 19.48 6.68 -12.08
CA ALA A 135 19.88 7.20 -10.77
C ALA A 135 18.70 7.47 -9.83
N TRP A 136 17.64 8.13 -10.32
CA TRP A 136 16.51 8.47 -9.47
C TRP A 136 15.69 7.23 -9.05
N GLN A 137 15.75 6.12 -9.78
CA GLN A 137 15.18 4.86 -9.33
C GLN A 137 15.95 4.29 -8.13
N ALA A 138 17.28 4.45 -8.11
CA ALA A 138 18.08 4.14 -6.93
C ALA A 138 17.75 5.07 -5.75
N HIS A 139 17.49 6.36 -6.00
CA HIS A 139 16.99 7.28 -4.99
C HIS A 139 15.62 6.84 -4.42
N PHE A 140 14.69 6.46 -5.27
CA PHE A 140 13.40 5.93 -4.86
C PHE A 140 13.55 4.72 -3.92
N VAL A 141 14.36 3.74 -4.29
CA VAL A 141 14.61 2.53 -3.47
C VAL A 141 15.26 2.89 -2.14
N THR A 142 16.21 3.83 -2.17
CA THR A 142 16.88 4.33 -0.97
C THR A 142 15.92 5.00 0.00
N ASN A 143 14.91 5.72 -0.51
CA ASN A 143 13.85 6.29 0.31
C ASN A 143 12.91 5.22 0.88
N MET A 144 12.51 4.24 0.05
CA MET A 144 11.40 3.35 0.37
C MET A 144 11.79 2.12 1.19
N PHE A 145 13.03 1.64 1.09
CA PHE A 145 13.47 0.43 1.78
C PHE A 145 14.38 0.78 2.97
N ILE A 146 14.50 -0.15 3.91
CA ILE A 146 15.33 0.03 5.09
C ILE A 146 16.81 -0.10 4.68
N ARG A 147 17.57 0.95 4.96
CA ARG A 147 18.99 0.98 4.64
C ARG A 147 19.78 0.17 5.66
N PRO A 148 20.62 -0.78 5.21
CA PRO A 148 21.52 -1.49 6.10
C PRO A 148 22.56 -0.56 6.75
N SER A 149 23.01 -0.92 7.95
CA SER A 149 24.17 -0.28 8.56
C SER A 149 25.46 -0.65 7.80
N ALA A 150 26.54 0.08 8.04
CA ALA A 150 27.85 -0.23 7.45
C ALA A 150 28.31 -1.66 7.78
N GLU A 151 28.08 -2.11 9.00
CA GLU A 151 28.39 -3.48 9.44
C GLU A 151 27.55 -4.54 8.70
N GLU A 152 26.25 -4.28 8.49
CA GLU A 152 25.37 -5.18 7.75
C GLU A 152 25.73 -5.27 6.26
N LEU A 153 26.34 -4.21 5.70
CA LEU A 153 26.79 -4.18 4.30
C LEU A 153 28.10 -4.95 4.07
N GLU A 154 28.93 -5.16 5.10
CA GLU A 154 30.22 -5.86 4.95
C GLU A 154 30.05 -7.30 4.43
N ASN A 155 28.98 -7.98 4.85
CA ASN A 155 28.66 -9.36 4.48
C ASN A 155 27.26 -9.48 3.89
N PHE A 156 26.82 -8.47 3.14
CA PHE A 156 25.47 -8.46 2.59
C PHE A 156 25.33 -9.50 1.47
N GLU A 157 24.49 -10.48 1.70
CA GLU A 157 24.02 -11.41 0.67
C GLU A 157 22.49 -11.25 0.49
N PRO A 158 22.03 -11.00 -0.73
CA PRO A 158 20.61 -10.80 -0.97
C PRO A 158 19.84 -12.12 -0.92
N ASP A 159 18.69 -12.09 -0.26
CA ASP A 159 17.65 -13.13 -0.37
C ASP A 159 16.88 -13.01 -1.68
N PHE A 160 16.77 -11.81 -2.21
CA PHE A 160 15.96 -11.49 -3.39
C PHE A 160 16.68 -10.49 -4.30
N VAL A 161 16.54 -10.66 -5.61
CA VAL A 161 17.18 -9.78 -6.60
C VAL A 161 16.14 -9.17 -7.53
N VAL A 162 16.22 -7.85 -7.72
CA VAL A 162 15.36 -7.09 -8.64
C VAL A 162 16.19 -6.59 -9.81
N TYR A 163 15.82 -7.00 -11.01
CA TYR A 163 16.39 -6.52 -12.27
C TYR A 163 15.44 -5.48 -12.85
N ASN A 164 15.78 -4.20 -12.72
CA ASN A 164 14.97 -3.11 -13.23
C ASN A 164 15.53 -2.58 -14.55
N ALA A 165 15.00 -3.09 -15.66
CA ALA A 165 15.39 -2.76 -17.04
C ALA A 165 14.34 -1.86 -17.69
N SER A 166 14.16 -0.64 -17.17
CA SER A 166 13.11 0.30 -17.59
C SER A 166 13.15 0.67 -19.06
N LYS A 167 14.34 0.66 -19.67
CA LYS A 167 14.54 1.04 -21.09
C LYS A 167 14.32 -0.12 -22.06
N ALA A 168 14.29 -1.37 -21.57
CA ALA A 168 14.00 -2.53 -22.40
C ALA A 168 12.53 -2.64 -22.76
N LYS A 169 12.23 -3.45 -23.75
CA LYS A 169 10.87 -3.82 -24.17
C LYS A 169 10.81 -5.30 -24.51
N VAL A 170 9.66 -5.93 -24.27
CA VAL A 170 9.37 -7.27 -24.74
C VAL A 170 8.70 -7.15 -26.11
N GLU A 171 9.49 -7.00 -27.18
CA GLU A 171 8.97 -6.74 -28.53
C GLU A 171 8.09 -7.89 -29.04
N ASN A 172 8.45 -9.13 -28.71
CA ASN A 172 7.73 -10.34 -29.10
C ASN A 172 6.68 -10.80 -28.06
N TYR A 173 6.12 -9.86 -27.29
CA TYR A 173 5.19 -10.16 -26.19
C TYR A 173 3.99 -11.03 -26.60
N LYS A 174 3.47 -10.86 -27.82
CA LYS A 174 2.33 -11.65 -28.33
C LYS A 174 2.68 -13.12 -28.49
N GLU A 175 3.88 -13.42 -28.99
CA GLU A 175 4.39 -14.78 -29.16
C GLU A 175 4.62 -15.47 -27.80
N LEU A 176 4.98 -14.68 -26.77
CA LEU A 176 5.17 -15.13 -25.41
C LEU A 176 3.87 -15.21 -24.60
N GLY A 177 2.73 -14.79 -25.18
CA GLY A 177 1.44 -14.78 -24.49
C GLY A 177 1.31 -13.68 -23.42
N LEU A 178 2.10 -12.62 -23.51
CA LEU A 178 2.05 -11.49 -22.60
C LEU A 178 1.06 -10.43 -23.09
N ASN A 179 0.59 -9.59 -22.17
CA ASN A 179 -0.42 -8.57 -22.45
C ASN A 179 0.12 -7.39 -23.27
N SER A 180 1.38 -7.00 -23.03
CA SER A 180 2.02 -5.87 -23.70
C SER A 180 3.56 -6.01 -23.72
N GLU A 181 4.24 -5.00 -24.28
CA GLU A 181 5.71 -4.88 -24.25
C GLU A 181 6.28 -4.68 -22.82
N THR A 182 5.40 -4.44 -21.84
CA THR A 182 5.74 -4.22 -20.42
C THR A 182 5.61 -5.52 -19.65
N CYS A 183 6.52 -5.75 -18.72
CA CYS A 183 6.51 -6.96 -17.90
C CYS A 183 7.02 -6.65 -16.49
N ALA A 184 6.25 -7.03 -15.47
CA ALA A 184 6.67 -7.10 -14.07
C ALA A 184 6.46 -8.55 -13.61
N ALA A 185 7.51 -9.36 -13.69
CA ALA A 185 7.44 -10.80 -13.45
C ALA A 185 8.21 -11.20 -12.21
N PHE A 186 7.70 -12.20 -11.50
CA PHE A 186 8.26 -12.74 -10.26
C PHE A 186 8.51 -14.23 -10.40
N ASN A 187 9.70 -14.66 -10.01
CA ASN A 187 10.00 -16.05 -9.75
C ASN A 187 10.17 -16.23 -8.25
N ILE A 188 9.16 -16.80 -7.60
CA ILE A 188 9.11 -16.97 -6.14
C ILE A 188 10.18 -17.97 -5.68
N THR A 189 10.46 -18.99 -6.48
CA THR A 189 11.40 -20.07 -6.14
C THR A 189 12.85 -19.59 -6.25
N SER A 190 13.22 -18.92 -7.35
CA SER A 190 14.56 -18.34 -7.51
C SER A 190 14.73 -17.01 -6.77
N ARG A 191 13.62 -16.43 -6.24
CA ARG A 191 13.59 -15.17 -5.52
C ARG A 191 14.11 -13.99 -6.36
N GLU A 192 13.47 -13.79 -7.49
CA GLU A 192 13.85 -12.78 -8.47
C GLU A 192 12.62 -12.04 -8.98
N GLN A 193 12.79 -10.75 -9.26
CA GLN A 193 11.84 -9.93 -10.01
C GLN A 193 12.52 -9.32 -11.23
N VAL A 194 11.81 -9.31 -12.35
CA VAL A 194 12.20 -8.62 -13.57
C VAL A 194 11.16 -7.53 -13.86
N ILE A 195 11.64 -6.30 -14.13
CA ILE A 195 10.81 -5.15 -14.51
C ILE A 195 11.31 -4.64 -15.85
N ILE A 196 10.42 -4.59 -16.86
CA ILE A 196 10.72 -4.16 -18.22
C ILE A 196 9.72 -3.11 -18.66
N ASN A 197 10.18 -2.06 -19.35
CA ASN A 197 9.40 -1.02 -20.03
C ASN A 197 8.49 -0.17 -19.12
N THR A 198 8.78 -0.09 -17.86
CA THR A 198 8.15 0.87 -16.95
C THR A 198 9.20 1.56 -16.09
N TRP A 199 9.05 2.88 -15.94
CA TRP A 199 9.94 3.70 -15.12
C TRP A 199 9.36 3.93 -13.72
N TYR A 200 8.10 3.59 -13.49
CA TYR A 200 7.39 3.83 -12.25
C TYR A 200 8.03 3.07 -11.08
N GLY A 201 8.59 3.81 -10.10
CA GLY A 201 9.29 3.23 -8.95
C GLY A 201 8.43 2.32 -8.08
N GLY A 202 7.13 2.57 -8.07
CA GLY A 202 6.15 1.77 -7.31
C GLY A 202 6.07 0.30 -7.71
N GLU A 203 6.58 -0.11 -8.89
CA GLU A 203 6.69 -1.53 -9.26
C GLU A 203 7.71 -2.26 -8.36
N MET A 204 8.84 -1.65 -8.05
CA MET A 204 9.81 -2.22 -7.11
C MET A 204 9.24 -2.29 -5.68
N LYS A 205 8.65 -1.19 -5.21
CA LYS A 205 8.05 -1.10 -3.87
C LYS A 205 6.98 -2.16 -3.66
N LYS A 206 5.96 -2.14 -4.51
CA LYS A 206 4.80 -3.05 -4.38
C LYS A 206 5.13 -4.48 -4.78
N GLY A 207 6.14 -4.67 -5.62
CA GLY A 207 6.67 -6.00 -5.91
C GLY A 207 7.22 -6.68 -4.67
N MET A 208 8.03 -5.97 -3.89
CA MET A 208 8.57 -6.55 -2.64
C MET A 208 7.51 -6.70 -1.56
N PHE A 209 6.53 -5.80 -1.49
CA PHE A 209 5.36 -6.00 -0.64
C PHE A 209 4.58 -7.27 -1.02
N SER A 210 4.35 -7.52 -2.29
CA SER A 210 3.72 -8.75 -2.77
C SER A 210 4.52 -9.99 -2.35
N MET A 211 5.84 -9.93 -2.40
CA MET A 211 6.69 -11.04 -1.96
C MET A 211 6.62 -11.25 -0.43
N MET A 212 6.59 -10.18 0.36
CA MET A 212 6.33 -10.30 1.81
C MET A 212 4.95 -10.91 2.07
N ASN A 213 3.94 -10.55 1.30
CA ASN A 213 2.60 -11.13 1.35
C ASN A 213 2.57 -12.63 0.96
N TYR A 214 3.55 -13.11 0.22
CA TYR A 214 3.69 -14.53 -0.04
C TYR A 214 4.41 -15.26 1.10
N TYR A 215 5.60 -14.78 1.48
CA TYR A 215 6.47 -15.52 2.40
C TYR A 215 6.03 -15.45 3.87
N LEU A 216 5.56 -14.30 4.36
CA LEU A 216 5.28 -14.12 5.78
C LEU A 216 4.04 -14.89 6.29
N PRO A 217 2.89 -14.89 5.59
CA PRO A 217 1.74 -15.65 6.08
C PRO A 217 2.00 -17.16 6.13
N LEU A 218 2.87 -17.69 5.26
CA LEU A 218 3.29 -19.09 5.29
C LEU A 218 4.13 -19.42 6.54
N LYS A 219 4.69 -18.41 7.20
CA LYS A 219 5.42 -18.51 8.46
C LYS A 219 4.56 -18.15 9.69
N GLY A 220 3.25 -17.94 9.52
CA GLY A 220 2.35 -17.54 10.60
C GLY A 220 2.50 -16.07 11.03
N ILE A 221 2.98 -15.21 10.16
CA ILE A 221 3.13 -13.77 10.38
C ILE A 221 2.09 -13.04 9.54
N ALA A 222 1.29 -12.17 10.16
CA ALA A 222 0.35 -11.34 9.41
C ALA A 222 1.12 -10.33 8.57
N SER A 223 0.80 -10.26 7.27
CA SER A 223 1.31 -9.27 6.32
C SER A 223 0.15 -8.40 5.87
N MET A 224 0.28 -7.07 5.99
CA MET A 224 -0.86 -6.17 6.00
C MET A 224 -0.62 -4.92 5.18
N HIS A 225 -1.58 -4.59 4.32
CA HIS A 225 -1.66 -3.30 3.66
C HIS A 225 -2.39 -2.32 4.60
N CYS A 226 -1.64 -1.76 5.52
CA CYS A 226 -2.16 -0.86 6.55
C CYS A 226 -1.11 0.17 6.96
N SER A 227 -1.56 1.30 7.47
CA SER A 227 -0.73 2.19 8.25
C SER A 227 -0.76 1.81 9.74
N ALA A 228 0.22 2.25 10.50
CA ALA A 228 0.31 1.95 11.93
C ALA A 228 0.89 3.11 12.72
N ASN A 229 0.38 3.32 13.92
CA ASN A 229 0.91 4.28 14.88
C ASN A 229 0.79 3.74 16.30
N THR A 230 1.40 4.45 17.25
CA THR A 230 1.27 4.16 18.67
C THR A 230 1.08 5.46 19.46
N ASP A 231 0.70 5.37 20.72
CA ASP A 231 0.67 6.55 21.59
C ASP A 231 2.08 7.09 21.85
N MET A 232 2.17 8.22 22.53
CA MET A 232 3.45 8.88 22.81
C MET A 232 4.36 8.07 23.76
N ASN A 233 3.82 7.06 24.45
CA ASN A 233 4.57 6.15 25.31
C ASN A 233 5.04 4.88 24.57
N GLY A 234 4.56 4.65 23.34
CA GLY A 234 4.88 3.46 22.56
C GLY A 234 4.13 2.19 22.98
N GLU A 235 2.99 2.31 23.67
CA GLU A 235 2.29 1.17 24.29
C GLU A 235 0.93 0.83 23.65
N ASN A 236 0.25 1.81 23.07
CA ASN A 236 -1.07 1.64 22.47
C ASN A 236 -0.99 1.65 20.94
N THR A 237 -0.56 0.53 20.37
CA THR A 237 -0.44 0.35 18.92
C THR A 237 -1.81 0.22 18.27
N ALA A 238 -2.02 0.96 17.17
CA ALA A 238 -3.18 0.89 16.31
C ALA A 238 -2.77 0.68 14.87
N ILE A 239 -3.53 -0.14 14.13
CA ILE A 239 -3.35 -0.37 12.70
C ILE A 239 -4.60 0.07 11.94
N PHE A 240 -4.39 0.65 10.76
CA PHE A 240 -5.44 1.26 9.95
C PHE A 240 -5.42 0.64 8.56
N PHE A 241 -6.44 -0.10 8.22
CA PHE A 241 -6.68 -0.57 6.87
C PHE A 241 -7.59 0.40 6.13
N GLY A 242 -7.40 0.53 4.84
CA GLY A 242 -8.26 1.39 4.02
C GLY A 242 -7.72 1.50 2.60
N LEU A 243 -8.62 1.66 1.65
CA LEU A 243 -8.30 1.90 0.25
C LEU A 243 -7.97 3.38 0.01
N SER A 244 -7.51 3.69 -1.19
CA SER A 244 -7.23 5.08 -1.59
C SER A 244 -8.46 5.97 -1.37
N GLY A 245 -8.27 7.15 -0.79
CA GLY A 245 -9.34 8.11 -0.52
C GLY A 245 -10.13 7.90 0.77
N THR A 246 -9.83 6.84 1.54
CA THR A 246 -10.48 6.61 2.86
C THR A 246 -9.84 7.39 4.01
N GLY A 247 -8.69 8.02 3.76
CA GLY A 247 -7.97 8.80 4.78
C GLY A 247 -6.93 8.02 5.59
N LYS A 248 -6.49 6.84 5.12
CA LYS A 248 -5.52 6.00 5.82
C LYS A 248 -4.28 6.78 6.28
N THR A 249 -3.58 7.45 5.39
CA THR A 249 -2.37 8.24 5.72
C THR A 249 -2.70 9.41 6.63
N THR A 250 -3.74 10.19 6.32
CA THR A 250 -4.15 11.37 7.11
C THR A 250 -4.55 11.02 8.53
N LEU A 251 -5.22 9.88 8.74
CA LEU A 251 -5.73 9.48 10.05
C LEU A 251 -4.67 8.78 10.90
N SER A 252 -3.72 8.07 10.28
CA SER A 252 -2.60 7.46 10.99
C SER A 252 -1.51 8.46 11.37
N THR A 253 -1.39 9.57 10.64
CA THR A 253 -0.49 10.69 10.95
C THR A 253 -1.23 11.68 11.86
N ASP A 254 -1.27 11.36 13.14
CA ASP A 254 -1.90 12.17 14.19
C ASP A 254 -0.81 12.88 15.01
N PRO A 255 -0.90 14.22 15.23
CA PRO A 255 0.08 14.94 16.04
C PRO A 255 0.17 14.49 17.50
N LYS A 256 -0.79 13.72 17.99
CA LYS A 256 -0.82 13.12 19.34
C LYS A 256 -0.27 11.70 19.39
N ARG A 257 0.20 11.15 18.28
CA ARG A 257 0.67 9.78 18.19
C ARG A 257 2.01 9.71 17.44
N LEU A 258 2.73 8.60 17.59
CA LEU A 258 3.98 8.32 16.89
C LEU A 258 3.71 7.38 15.71
N LEU A 259 4.09 7.79 14.51
CA LEU A 259 3.97 6.98 13.30
C LEU A 259 4.96 5.80 13.34
N ILE A 260 4.49 4.59 13.02
CA ILE A 260 5.33 3.41 12.77
C ILE A 260 5.61 3.35 11.25
N GLY A 261 4.57 3.48 10.44
CA GLY A 261 4.63 3.56 8.98
C GLY A 261 3.27 3.86 8.37
N ASP A 262 3.26 4.25 7.10
CA ASP A 262 2.06 4.77 6.44
C ASP A 262 1.32 3.75 5.56
N ASP A 263 1.94 2.57 5.21
CA ASP A 263 1.36 1.73 4.16
C ASP A 263 1.50 0.20 4.34
N GLU A 264 2.65 -0.32 4.79
CA GLU A 264 2.95 -1.77 4.76
C GLU A 264 3.58 -2.25 6.07
N HIS A 265 2.95 -3.23 6.71
CA HIS A 265 3.37 -3.73 8.02
C HIS A 265 3.25 -5.25 8.13
N GLY A 266 4.09 -5.82 8.98
CA GLY A 266 3.94 -7.17 9.51
C GLY A 266 3.51 -7.16 10.97
N TRP A 267 2.91 -8.25 11.41
CA TRP A 267 2.57 -8.48 12.81
C TRP A 267 2.94 -9.91 13.19
N ASP A 268 4.00 -10.04 13.96
CA ASP A 268 4.47 -11.32 14.52
C ASP A 268 4.13 -11.44 16.01
N ASP A 269 4.78 -12.36 16.69
CA ASP A 269 4.56 -12.58 18.12
C ASP A 269 5.18 -11.49 19.00
N ASN A 270 6.10 -10.69 18.48
CA ASN A 270 6.77 -9.59 19.17
C ASN A 270 6.04 -8.24 18.99
N GLY A 271 5.19 -8.12 17.99
CA GLY A 271 4.43 -6.91 17.73
C GLY A 271 4.30 -6.55 16.25
N VAL A 272 3.96 -5.29 16.01
CA VAL A 272 3.79 -4.71 14.67
C VAL A 272 5.09 -4.08 14.22
N PHE A 273 5.50 -4.32 12.98
CA PHE A 273 6.72 -3.75 12.40
C PHE A 273 6.49 -3.27 10.97
N ASN A 274 7.18 -2.18 10.62
CA ASN A 274 7.13 -1.60 9.29
C ASN A 274 7.95 -2.43 8.29
N PHE A 275 7.50 -2.54 7.05
CA PHE A 275 8.32 -3.12 5.98
C PHE A 275 9.27 -2.09 5.35
N GLU A 276 8.98 -0.81 5.49
CA GLU A 276 9.57 0.27 4.72
C GLU A 276 10.52 1.14 5.56
N GLY A 277 11.44 1.81 4.86
CA GLY A 277 12.33 2.83 5.44
C GLY A 277 11.86 4.26 5.21
N GLY A 278 10.76 4.45 4.51
CA GLY A 278 10.21 5.76 4.16
C GLY A 278 8.71 5.73 3.89
N CYS A 279 8.22 6.83 3.37
CA CYS A 279 6.81 7.02 3.03
C CYS A 279 6.65 7.36 1.54
N TYR A 280 5.51 6.98 0.96
CA TYR A 280 5.17 7.23 -0.44
C TYR A 280 3.76 7.79 -0.57
N ALA A 281 3.65 9.11 -0.51
CA ALA A 281 2.39 9.82 -0.44
C ALA A 281 1.92 10.35 -1.79
N LYS A 282 0.59 10.44 -1.99
CA LYS A 282 -0.01 11.24 -3.06
C LYS A 282 0.15 12.72 -2.73
N VAL A 283 0.45 13.53 -3.76
CA VAL A 283 0.59 14.98 -3.59
C VAL A 283 -0.34 15.78 -4.50
N ILE A 284 -1.24 15.13 -5.22
CA ILE A 284 -2.28 15.85 -5.97
C ILE A 284 -3.16 16.63 -5.00
N ASN A 285 -3.35 17.92 -5.27
CA ASN A 285 -4.07 18.87 -4.41
C ASN A 285 -3.53 18.92 -2.96
N LEU A 286 -2.24 18.64 -2.75
CA LEU A 286 -1.64 18.71 -1.43
C LEU A 286 -1.76 20.15 -0.88
N ASP A 287 -2.32 20.25 0.32
CA ASP A 287 -2.52 21.50 1.03
C ASP A 287 -1.71 21.50 2.34
N LYS A 288 -0.92 22.55 2.52
CA LYS A 288 0.00 22.68 3.66
C LYS A 288 -0.69 22.69 5.02
N ASP A 289 -1.89 23.26 5.09
CA ASP A 289 -2.61 23.41 6.35
C ASP A 289 -3.38 22.14 6.72
N SER A 290 -3.83 21.39 5.71
CA SER A 290 -4.55 20.13 5.88
C SER A 290 -3.63 18.94 6.13
N GLU A 291 -2.46 18.91 5.46
CA GLU A 291 -1.49 17.80 5.51
C GLU A 291 -0.06 18.32 5.73
N PRO A 292 0.19 19.00 6.88
CA PRO A 292 1.46 19.66 7.13
C PRO A 292 2.66 18.71 7.18
N ASP A 293 2.47 17.49 7.68
CA ASP A 293 3.58 16.51 7.77
C ASP A 293 4.08 16.09 6.41
N ILE A 294 3.18 15.79 5.46
CA ILE A 294 3.55 15.43 4.08
C ILE A 294 4.20 16.64 3.39
N TYR A 295 3.60 17.84 3.51
CA TYR A 295 4.15 19.05 2.90
C TYR A 295 5.58 19.35 3.41
N ASN A 296 5.78 19.29 4.71
CA ASN A 296 7.09 19.59 5.32
C ASN A 296 8.13 18.48 5.08
N ALA A 297 7.69 17.27 4.69
CA ALA A 297 8.59 16.19 4.28
C ALA A 297 9.13 16.38 2.85
N ILE A 298 8.54 17.27 2.04
CA ILE A 298 9.02 17.63 0.71
C ILE A 298 10.18 18.61 0.86
N LYS A 299 11.38 18.07 0.97
CA LYS A 299 12.65 18.81 1.13
C LYS A 299 13.79 18.02 0.52
N ARG A 300 15.02 18.45 0.67
CA ARG A 300 16.20 17.70 0.22
C ARG A 300 16.11 16.23 0.62
N ASN A 301 16.46 15.31 -0.27
CA ASN A 301 16.34 13.85 -0.18
C ASN A 301 14.93 13.28 -0.39
N ALA A 302 13.89 14.12 -0.51
CA ALA A 302 12.62 13.66 -1.04
C ALA A 302 12.67 13.61 -2.58
N LEU A 303 11.90 12.68 -3.17
CA LEU A 303 11.78 12.51 -4.61
C LEU A 303 10.31 12.65 -5.01
N LEU A 304 10.02 13.69 -5.80
CA LEU A 304 8.71 13.93 -6.41
C LEU A 304 8.60 13.17 -7.74
N GLU A 305 7.43 12.67 -8.04
CA GLU A 305 7.13 11.99 -9.31
C GLU A 305 5.94 12.63 -9.99
N ASN A 306 6.14 13.02 -11.26
CA ASN A 306 5.10 13.49 -12.18
C ASN A 306 4.38 14.79 -11.76
N VAL A 307 4.96 15.59 -10.88
CA VAL A 307 4.45 16.94 -10.62
C VAL A 307 4.97 17.91 -11.68
N THR A 308 4.24 18.98 -11.92
CA THR A 308 4.70 20.04 -12.81
C THR A 308 5.39 21.15 -12.02
N LEU A 309 6.51 21.61 -12.56
CA LEU A 309 7.30 22.72 -12.03
C LEU A 309 7.27 23.88 -13.03
N ASP A 310 7.16 25.11 -12.55
CA ASP A 310 7.43 26.27 -13.38
C ASP A 310 8.94 26.50 -13.59
N LYS A 311 9.29 27.55 -14.33
CA LYS A 311 10.70 27.90 -14.63
C LYS A 311 11.54 28.21 -13.37
N ASP A 312 10.92 28.55 -12.27
CA ASP A 312 11.55 28.89 -10.99
C ASP A 312 11.54 27.70 -10.01
N GLY A 313 11.08 26.54 -10.47
CA GLY A 313 11.00 25.29 -9.68
C GLY A 313 9.81 25.23 -8.74
N LYS A 314 8.84 26.16 -8.88
CA LYS A 314 7.63 26.16 -8.05
C LYS A 314 6.72 25.00 -8.45
N ILE A 315 6.20 24.32 -7.43
CA ILE A 315 5.36 23.14 -7.62
C ILE A 315 3.89 23.55 -7.78
N ASP A 316 3.23 23.02 -8.81
CA ASP A 316 1.77 23.07 -8.92
C ASP A 316 1.16 21.71 -8.53
N PHE A 317 0.74 21.61 -7.27
CA PHE A 317 0.09 20.40 -6.76
C PHE A 317 -1.32 20.17 -7.32
N ALA A 318 -1.95 21.16 -7.94
CA ALA A 318 -3.28 21.03 -8.52
C ALA A 318 -3.27 20.56 -9.97
N ASP A 319 -2.11 20.64 -10.64
CA ASP A 319 -1.98 20.27 -12.04
C ASP A 319 -2.12 18.74 -12.23
N LYS A 320 -3.07 18.38 -13.08
CA LYS A 320 -3.39 17.00 -13.46
C LYS A 320 -2.98 16.65 -14.89
N SER A 321 -2.27 17.53 -15.56
CA SER A 321 -1.95 17.40 -17.00
C SER A 321 -1.11 16.16 -17.29
N VAL A 322 -0.25 15.76 -16.37
CA VAL A 322 0.54 14.51 -16.46
C VAL A 322 -0.27 13.34 -15.91
N THR A 323 -0.74 13.45 -14.68
CA THR A 323 -1.50 12.41 -13.99
C THR A 323 -2.18 12.94 -12.72
N GLU A 324 -3.25 12.30 -12.30
CA GLU A 324 -3.80 12.49 -10.94
C GLU A 324 -3.03 11.69 -9.86
N ASN A 325 -2.08 10.84 -10.26
CA ASN A 325 -1.26 10.03 -9.36
C ASN A 325 0.13 10.63 -9.12
N THR A 326 0.20 11.94 -8.92
CA THR A 326 1.45 12.59 -8.51
C THR A 326 1.87 12.10 -7.12
N ARG A 327 3.18 11.87 -6.92
CA ARG A 327 3.70 11.23 -5.73
C ARG A 327 4.92 11.96 -5.17
N VAL A 328 5.20 11.68 -3.90
CA VAL A 328 6.50 11.95 -3.27
C VAL A 328 6.93 10.75 -2.45
N SER A 329 8.19 10.35 -2.56
CA SER A 329 8.85 9.45 -1.63
C SER A 329 9.84 10.21 -0.76
N TYR A 330 9.93 9.87 0.51
CA TYR A 330 10.87 10.47 1.45
C TYR A 330 11.24 9.49 2.57
N PRO A 331 12.46 9.64 3.16
CA PRO A 331 12.82 8.85 4.32
C PRO A 331 11.86 9.15 5.49
N ILE A 332 11.53 8.14 6.29
CA ILE A 332 10.54 8.31 7.36
C ILE A 332 10.95 9.34 8.42
N ASP A 333 12.25 9.59 8.58
CA ASP A 333 12.78 10.59 9.50
C ASP A 333 12.54 12.06 9.06
N HIS A 334 12.00 12.27 7.85
CA HIS A 334 11.44 13.55 7.48
C HIS A 334 10.16 13.90 8.26
N ILE A 335 9.49 12.91 8.83
CA ILE A 335 8.39 13.08 9.79
C ILE A 335 8.97 13.19 11.20
N GLU A 336 8.53 14.20 11.94
CA GLU A 336 9.06 14.48 13.27
C GLU A 336 8.61 13.44 14.31
N LYS A 337 7.32 13.10 14.31
CA LYS A 337 6.69 12.22 15.29
C LYS A 337 6.62 10.78 14.80
N ILE A 338 7.72 10.07 14.94
CA ILE A 338 7.86 8.66 14.57
C ILE A 338 8.36 7.83 15.76
N VAL A 339 8.09 6.54 15.73
CA VAL A 339 8.69 5.58 16.68
C VAL A 339 10.20 5.51 16.44
N ARG A 340 11.00 5.58 17.52
CA ARG A 340 12.47 5.48 17.45
C ARG A 340 12.99 4.40 18.41
N PRO A 341 13.82 3.43 17.99
CA PRO A 341 14.25 3.27 16.58
C PRO A 341 13.03 3.02 15.68
N VAL A 342 13.12 3.51 14.44
CA VAL A 342 12.04 3.41 13.48
C VAL A 342 11.64 1.97 13.35
N SER A 343 10.33 1.72 13.33
CA SER A 343 9.75 0.59 12.64
C SER A 343 9.07 -0.51 13.44
N SER A 344 9.07 -0.52 14.73
CA SER A 344 8.35 -1.55 15.49
C SER A 344 7.69 -1.00 16.78
N ALA A 345 6.61 -1.64 17.17
CA ALA A 345 5.88 -1.37 18.40
C ALA A 345 5.24 -2.66 18.92
N PRO A 346 4.78 -2.71 20.18
CA PRO A 346 4.06 -3.86 20.69
C PRO A 346 2.87 -4.27 19.84
N ALA A 347 2.32 -5.46 20.08
CA ALA A 347 1.14 -5.97 19.40
C ALA A 347 0.00 -4.94 19.39
N ALA A 348 -0.72 -4.86 18.27
CA ALA A 348 -1.83 -3.93 18.13
C ALA A 348 -2.91 -4.21 19.18
N LYS A 349 -3.43 -3.14 19.77
CA LYS A 349 -4.61 -3.16 20.64
C LYS A 349 -5.89 -2.78 19.92
N ASN A 350 -5.75 -2.06 18.82
CA ASN A 350 -6.87 -1.59 18.01
C ASN A 350 -6.60 -1.79 16.52
N VAL A 351 -7.61 -2.28 15.83
CA VAL A 351 -7.63 -2.48 14.37
C VAL A 351 -8.76 -1.63 13.80
N ILE A 352 -8.43 -0.70 12.93
CA ILE A 352 -9.38 0.23 12.32
C ILE A 352 -9.54 -0.11 10.85
N PHE A 353 -10.76 -0.43 10.42
CA PHE A 353 -11.12 -0.56 9.01
C PHE A 353 -11.76 0.73 8.54
N LEU A 354 -11.07 1.45 7.65
CA LEU A 354 -11.56 2.69 7.06
C LEU A 354 -12.32 2.38 5.78
N SER A 355 -13.54 2.87 5.70
CA SER A 355 -14.37 2.84 4.49
C SER A 355 -14.83 4.25 4.16
N ALA A 356 -14.98 4.56 2.88
CA ALA A 356 -15.63 5.80 2.45
C ALA A 356 -16.93 5.44 1.73
N ASP A 357 -18.03 5.42 2.47
CA ASP A 357 -19.36 5.19 1.93
C ASP A 357 -19.86 6.46 1.23
N ALA A 358 -20.20 6.35 -0.05
CA ALA A 358 -20.77 7.45 -0.83
C ALA A 358 -22.31 7.47 -0.81
N PHE A 359 -22.94 6.48 -0.18
CA PHE A 359 -24.38 6.31 -0.19
C PHE A 359 -25.06 6.85 1.08
N GLY A 360 -24.28 7.10 2.13
CA GLY A 360 -24.77 7.71 3.37
C GLY A 360 -25.51 6.74 4.28
N VAL A 361 -25.25 5.47 4.20
CA VAL A 361 -25.95 4.41 4.93
C VAL A 361 -25.10 3.62 5.92
N LEU A 362 -23.78 3.60 5.77
CA LEU A 362 -22.91 2.98 6.75
C LEU A 362 -22.81 3.85 8.01
N PRO A 363 -22.85 3.23 9.21
CA PRO A 363 -22.59 3.92 10.46
C PRO A 363 -21.23 4.61 10.47
N PRO A 364 -21.09 5.78 11.12
CA PRO A 364 -19.83 6.51 11.18
C PRO A 364 -18.74 5.75 11.94
N VAL A 365 -19.12 4.97 12.96
CA VAL A 365 -18.23 4.04 13.65
C VAL A 365 -19.02 2.86 14.19
N SER A 366 -18.41 1.67 14.15
CA SER A 366 -19.00 0.44 14.69
C SER A 366 -17.92 -0.42 15.35
N ILE A 367 -18.31 -1.19 16.36
CA ILE A 367 -17.44 -2.22 16.95
C ILE A 367 -17.78 -3.56 16.28
N LEU A 368 -16.77 -4.33 15.94
CA LEU A 368 -16.91 -5.60 15.23
C LEU A 368 -16.63 -6.80 16.16
N THR A 369 -17.44 -7.85 16.02
CA THR A 369 -17.11 -9.17 16.58
C THR A 369 -15.96 -9.82 15.80
N PRO A 370 -15.32 -10.91 16.30
CA PRO A 370 -14.31 -11.63 15.53
C PRO A 370 -14.80 -12.10 14.15
N GLU A 371 -16.05 -12.60 14.06
CA GLU A 371 -16.65 -13.05 12.81
C GLU A 371 -16.91 -11.88 11.86
N GLN A 372 -17.43 -10.76 12.36
CA GLN A 372 -17.58 -9.52 11.60
C GLN A 372 -16.22 -8.98 11.13
N THR A 373 -15.20 -9.08 11.97
CA THR A 373 -13.84 -8.68 11.59
C THR A 373 -13.36 -9.44 10.37
N LYS A 374 -13.52 -10.78 10.34
CA LYS A 374 -13.21 -11.59 9.15
C LYS A 374 -14.03 -11.16 7.95
N TYR A 375 -15.34 -10.99 8.12
CA TYR A 375 -16.25 -10.64 7.03
C TYR A 375 -15.89 -9.30 6.38
N TYR A 376 -15.77 -8.24 7.19
CA TYR A 376 -15.48 -6.89 6.68
C TYR A 376 -14.05 -6.75 6.19
N PHE A 377 -13.08 -7.46 6.77
CA PHE A 377 -11.72 -7.51 6.25
C PHE A 377 -11.64 -8.18 4.89
N LEU A 378 -12.27 -9.33 4.71
CA LEU A 378 -12.36 -10.02 3.42
C LEU A 378 -13.12 -9.20 2.37
N SER A 379 -14.09 -8.41 2.78
CA SER A 379 -14.84 -7.54 1.87
C SER A 379 -14.00 -6.36 1.39
N GLY A 380 -13.32 -5.64 2.30
CA GLY A 380 -12.47 -4.50 1.96
C GLY A 380 -13.22 -3.41 1.19
N PHE A 381 -14.34 -2.94 1.76
CA PHE A 381 -15.27 -2.04 1.08
C PHE A 381 -14.81 -0.57 1.07
N THR A 382 -15.03 0.09 -0.06
CA THR A 382 -15.13 1.54 -0.20
C THR A 382 -16.06 1.88 -1.38
N ALA A 383 -16.46 3.14 -1.52
CA ALA A 383 -17.13 3.60 -2.73
C ALA A 383 -16.15 4.40 -3.60
N LYS A 384 -16.14 4.12 -4.90
CA LYS A 384 -15.51 4.98 -5.90
C LYS A 384 -16.47 6.11 -6.24
N LEU A 385 -15.96 7.34 -6.23
CA LEU A 385 -16.74 8.52 -6.56
C LEU A 385 -16.78 8.77 -8.06
N ALA A 386 -17.84 9.41 -8.53
CA ALA A 386 -17.92 9.90 -9.90
C ALA A 386 -16.72 10.81 -10.22
N GLY A 387 -16.08 10.57 -11.37
CA GLY A 387 -14.94 11.37 -11.85
C GLY A 387 -13.59 11.06 -11.18
N THR A 388 -13.51 10.13 -10.22
CA THR A 388 -12.24 9.75 -9.58
C THR A 388 -11.41 8.73 -10.37
N GLU A 389 -12.06 7.99 -11.26
CA GLU A 389 -11.44 7.06 -12.20
C GLU A 389 -12.15 7.14 -13.56
N ARG A 390 -11.41 6.84 -14.62
CA ARG A 390 -11.97 6.85 -15.98
C ARG A 390 -13.11 5.84 -16.09
N GLY A 391 -14.30 6.32 -16.48
CA GLY A 391 -15.50 5.49 -16.65
C GLY A 391 -16.41 5.41 -15.42
N ILE A 392 -16.06 6.02 -14.29
CA ILE A 392 -16.92 6.10 -13.11
C ILE A 392 -17.74 7.39 -13.21
N THR A 393 -19.01 7.26 -13.54
CA THR A 393 -19.97 8.38 -13.69
C THR A 393 -20.88 8.57 -12.48
N GLU A 394 -21.02 7.52 -11.66
CA GLU A 394 -21.83 7.51 -10.43
C GLU A 394 -21.06 6.80 -9.30
N PRO A 395 -21.37 7.08 -8.02
CA PRO A 395 -20.79 6.36 -6.91
C PRO A 395 -21.02 4.85 -7.05
N THR A 396 -19.94 4.06 -6.98
CA THR A 396 -20.00 2.61 -7.19
C THR A 396 -19.35 1.88 -6.02
N PRO A 397 -20.02 0.87 -5.42
CA PRO A 397 -19.40 0.01 -4.42
C PRO A 397 -18.17 -0.68 -4.99
N THR A 398 -17.10 -0.68 -4.24
CA THR A 398 -15.84 -1.33 -4.61
C THR A 398 -15.37 -2.21 -3.47
N PHE A 399 -14.98 -3.43 -3.81
CA PHE A 399 -14.50 -4.42 -2.86
C PHE A 399 -13.09 -4.85 -3.25
N SER A 400 -12.17 -4.75 -2.28
CA SER A 400 -10.79 -5.17 -2.45
C SER A 400 -10.39 -6.02 -1.24
N ALA A 401 -10.30 -7.33 -1.43
CA ALA A 401 -10.04 -8.27 -0.36
C ALA A 401 -8.86 -7.81 0.52
N CYS A 402 -9.06 -7.84 1.83
CA CYS A 402 -8.08 -7.45 2.83
C CYS A 402 -7.54 -6.01 2.63
N PHE A 403 -8.31 -5.14 2.00
CA PHE A 403 -7.91 -3.76 1.61
C PHE A 403 -6.65 -3.69 0.73
N GLY A 404 -6.31 -4.76 0.03
CA GLY A 404 -5.07 -4.83 -0.74
C GLY A 404 -5.05 -5.96 -1.77
N GLN A 405 -6.19 -6.32 -2.37
CA GLN A 405 -6.33 -7.48 -3.27
C GLN A 405 -5.24 -7.55 -4.36
N ALA A 406 -4.84 -6.42 -4.92
CA ALA A 406 -3.82 -6.35 -5.96
C ALA A 406 -2.43 -6.86 -5.52
N PHE A 407 -2.20 -7.01 -4.22
CA PHE A 407 -0.92 -7.40 -3.63
C PHE A 407 -0.97 -8.77 -2.94
N LEU A 408 -2.11 -9.47 -3.00
CA LEU A 408 -2.29 -10.75 -2.34
C LEU A 408 -1.83 -11.89 -3.27
N GLU A 409 -0.76 -12.57 -2.88
CA GLU A 409 -0.23 -13.71 -3.61
C GLU A 409 -0.88 -15.04 -3.17
N LEU A 410 -1.36 -15.10 -1.92
CA LEU A 410 -2.10 -16.22 -1.36
C LEU A 410 -3.60 -15.92 -1.36
N HIS A 411 -4.43 -16.95 -1.15
CA HIS A 411 -5.88 -16.76 -1.05
C HIS A 411 -6.21 -15.80 0.11
N PRO A 412 -7.15 -14.84 -0.07
CA PRO A 412 -7.47 -13.82 0.93
C PRO A 412 -7.78 -14.34 2.33
N THR A 413 -8.39 -15.51 2.44
CA THR A 413 -8.71 -16.15 3.73
C THR A 413 -7.47 -16.41 4.57
N LYS A 414 -6.30 -16.65 3.97
CA LYS A 414 -5.05 -16.84 4.69
C LYS A 414 -4.64 -15.60 5.48
N TYR A 415 -4.80 -14.43 4.87
CA TYR A 415 -4.51 -13.14 5.53
C TYR A 415 -5.51 -12.83 6.65
N ALA A 416 -6.79 -13.12 6.43
CA ALA A 416 -7.82 -12.94 7.45
C ALA A 416 -7.59 -13.85 8.66
N GLU A 417 -7.20 -15.11 8.43
CA GLU A 417 -6.85 -16.06 9.50
C GLU A 417 -5.68 -15.56 10.34
N GLU A 418 -4.58 -15.12 9.70
CA GLU A 418 -3.40 -14.65 10.42
C GLU A 418 -3.69 -13.36 11.21
N LEU A 419 -4.44 -12.41 10.65
CA LEU A 419 -4.86 -11.20 11.36
C LEU A 419 -5.67 -11.54 12.60
N VAL A 420 -6.70 -12.39 12.48
CA VAL A 420 -7.58 -12.72 13.61
C VAL A 420 -6.82 -13.52 14.68
N LYS A 421 -5.93 -14.44 14.31
CA LYS A 421 -5.06 -15.13 15.29
C LYS A 421 -4.22 -14.15 16.12
N LYS A 422 -3.64 -13.12 15.48
CA LYS A 422 -2.87 -12.09 16.16
C LYS A 422 -3.76 -11.22 17.06
N MET A 423 -4.96 -10.88 16.60
CA MET A 423 -5.94 -10.13 17.40
C MET A 423 -6.41 -10.91 18.62
N GLU A 424 -6.74 -12.18 18.48
CA GLU A 424 -7.14 -13.06 19.58
C GLU A 424 -6.04 -13.15 20.64
N LYS A 425 -4.78 -13.33 20.21
CA LYS A 425 -3.63 -13.42 21.11
C LYS A 425 -3.37 -12.12 21.86
N SER A 426 -3.57 -10.96 21.22
CA SER A 426 -3.32 -9.64 21.82
C SER A 426 -4.53 -9.05 22.55
N GLY A 427 -5.73 -9.61 22.36
CA GLY A 427 -6.99 -9.03 22.83
C GLY A 427 -7.38 -7.77 22.06
N ALA A 428 -6.88 -7.59 20.84
CA ALA A 428 -7.17 -6.42 20.02
C ALA A 428 -8.64 -6.34 19.62
N LYS A 429 -9.15 -5.12 19.54
CA LYS A 429 -10.52 -4.81 19.12
C LYS A 429 -10.52 -4.26 17.71
N ALA A 430 -11.58 -4.58 16.96
CA ALA A 430 -11.75 -4.08 15.60
C ALA A 430 -12.92 -3.10 15.51
N TYR A 431 -12.72 -2.06 14.71
CA TYR A 431 -13.71 -1.01 14.45
C TYR A 431 -13.83 -0.79 12.95
N LEU A 432 -15.07 -0.58 12.49
CA LEU A 432 -15.36 -0.11 11.14
C LEU A 432 -15.66 1.38 11.22
N VAL A 433 -14.91 2.21 10.53
CA VAL A 433 -15.04 3.68 10.55
C VAL A 433 -15.36 4.17 9.13
N ASN A 434 -16.51 4.83 8.98
CA ASN A 434 -16.92 5.45 7.75
C ASN A 434 -16.42 6.89 7.67
N THR A 435 -15.48 7.15 6.75
CA THR A 435 -14.94 8.49 6.46
C THR A 435 -15.64 9.17 5.28
N GLY A 436 -16.69 8.55 4.76
CA GLY A 436 -17.44 8.98 3.59
C GLY A 436 -18.55 9.98 3.91
N TRP A 437 -19.68 9.79 3.26
CA TRP A 437 -20.83 10.69 3.30
C TRP A 437 -21.90 10.18 4.27
N ASN A 438 -22.75 11.08 4.72
CA ASN A 438 -23.98 10.78 5.44
C ASN A 438 -25.21 11.12 4.58
N GLY A 439 -26.40 10.89 5.10
CA GLY A 439 -27.67 11.08 4.37
C GLY A 439 -27.96 12.53 3.97
N THR A 440 -27.23 13.51 4.53
CA THR A 440 -27.36 14.92 4.09
C THR A 440 -26.57 15.22 2.81
N GLY A 441 -25.89 14.23 2.22
CA GLY A 441 -25.01 14.40 1.06
C GLY A 441 -23.69 15.09 1.38
N LYS A 442 -23.34 15.24 2.66
CA LYS A 442 -22.08 15.83 3.11
C LYS A 442 -21.11 14.76 3.57
N ARG A 443 -19.84 14.92 3.21
CA ARG A 443 -18.77 14.06 3.73
C ARG A 443 -18.57 14.31 5.23
N MET A 444 -18.28 13.24 5.98
CA MET A 444 -17.92 13.30 7.39
C MET A 444 -16.72 14.23 7.60
N LYS A 445 -16.84 15.18 8.52
CA LYS A 445 -15.74 16.10 8.84
C LYS A 445 -14.57 15.31 9.45
N LEU A 446 -13.35 15.65 9.03
CA LEU A 446 -12.13 15.01 9.56
C LEU A 446 -12.06 15.10 11.11
N ALA A 447 -12.48 16.23 11.69
CA ALA A 447 -12.52 16.40 13.13
C ALA A 447 -13.42 15.36 13.83
N TYR A 448 -14.57 15.03 13.25
CA TYR A 448 -15.47 14.00 13.81
C TYR A 448 -14.88 12.61 13.68
N THR A 449 -14.28 12.28 12.54
CA THR A 449 -13.59 11.00 12.34
C THR A 449 -12.44 10.84 13.33
N ARG A 450 -11.65 11.88 13.54
CA ARG A 450 -10.56 11.86 14.56
C ARG A 450 -11.08 11.70 15.98
N ALA A 451 -12.21 12.34 16.32
CA ALA A 451 -12.85 12.19 17.63
C ALA A 451 -13.30 10.73 17.86
N MET A 452 -13.94 10.09 16.87
CA MET A 452 -14.37 8.69 16.94
C MET A 452 -13.19 7.73 17.05
N ILE A 453 -12.14 7.93 16.26
CA ILE A 453 -10.91 7.12 16.36
C ILE A 453 -10.25 7.30 17.71
N THR A 454 -10.12 8.53 18.22
CA THR A 454 -9.56 8.81 19.55
C THR A 454 -10.36 8.08 20.63
N ALA A 455 -11.70 8.13 20.55
CA ALA A 455 -12.57 7.45 21.50
C ALA A 455 -12.43 5.92 21.43
N ALA A 456 -12.23 5.36 20.24
CA ALA A 456 -11.94 3.94 20.05
C ALA A 456 -10.59 3.56 20.68
N LEU A 457 -9.53 4.33 20.40
CA LEU A 457 -8.17 4.05 20.84
C LEU A 457 -7.98 4.18 22.37
N ASN A 458 -8.70 5.07 23.02
CA ASN A 458 -8.64 5.26 24.48
C ASN A 458 -9.71 4.48 25.26
N GLY A 459 -10.57 3.72 24.57
CA GLY A 459 -11.60 2.88 25.17
C GLY A 459 -12.84 3.63 25.68
N THR A 460 -12.97 4.96 25.41
CA THR A 460 -14.15 5.72 25.86
C THR A 460 -15.38 5.43 25.01
N LEU A 461 -15.18 5.03 23.75
CA LEU A 461 -16.29 4.66 22.86
C LEU A 461 -17.14 3.52 23.40
N GLU A 462 -16.52 2.57 24.11
CA GLU A 462 -17.20 1.40 24.68
C GLU A 462 -18.10 1.72 25.87
N LYS A 463 -18.01 2.93 26.43
CA LYS A 463 -18.87 3.40 27.51
C LYS A 463 -20.21 3.96 27.04
N ALA A 464 -20.36 4.13 25.71
CA ALA A 464 -21.62 4.57 25.13
C ALA A 464 -22.69 3.46 25.17
N GLU A 465 -23.94 3.85 25.04
CA GLU A 465 -25.00 2.89 24.71
C GLU A 465 -24.92 2.49 23.24
N PHE A 466 -25.18 1.21 22.95
CA PHE A 466 -25.09 0.67 21.59
C PHE A 466 -26.46 0.24 21.06
N VAL A 467 -26.62 0.42 19.75
CA VAL A 467 -27.70 -0.18 18.98
C VAL A 467 -27.10 -1.08 17.88
N THR A 468 -27.84 -2.11 17.51
CA THR A 468 -27.45 -2.93 16.36
C THR A 468 -28.00 -2.32 15.09
N ASP A 469 -27.13 -2.06 14.09
CA ASP A 469 -27.59 -1.62 12.78
C ASP A 469 -28.43 -2.73 12.12
N PRO A 470 -29.64 -2.41 11.65
CA PRO A 470 -30.56 -3.44 11.14
C PRO A 470 -30.12 -4.07 9.81
N TYR A 471 -29.28 -3.37 9.02
CA TYR A 471 -28.88 -3.83 7.69
C TYR A 471 -27.46 -4.43 7.69
N PHE A 472 -26.53 -3.82 8.43
CA PHE A 472 -25.13 -4.26 8.47
C PHE A 472 -24.81 -5.14 9.69
N GLY A 473 -25.72 -5.25 10.65
CA GLY A 473 -25.60 -6.13 11.81
C GLY A 473 -24.55 -5.72 12.84
N VAL A 474 -23.93 -4.57 12.66
CA VAL A 474 -22.82 -4.08 13.50
C VAL A 474 -23.32 -3.30 14.71
N ALA A 475 -22.53 -3.30 15.80
CA ALA A 475 -22.82 -2.54 17.01
C ALA A 475 -22.39 -1.08 16.83
N VAL A 476 -23.33 -0.16 16.93
CA VAL A 476 -23.15 1.28 16.71
C VAL A 476 -23.33 2.04 18.01
N PRO A 477 -22.34 2.82 18.47
CA PRO A 477 -22.49 3.68 19.63
C PRO A 477 -23.45 4.83 19.31
N THR A 478 -24.36 5.12 20.23
CA THR A 478 -25.36 6.19 20.04
C THR A 478 -24.80 7.59 20.27
N THR A 479 -23.67 7.69 20.96
CA THR A 479 -22.98 8.96 21.26
C THR A 479 -21.47 8.79 21.16
N CYS A 480 -20.79 9.88 20.80
CA CYS A 480 -19.34 10.00 20.85
C CYS A 480 -18.97 11.44 21.17
N GLU A 481 -18.09 11.66 22.15
CA GLU A 481 -17.62 13.00 22.51
C GLU A 481 -17.01 13.71 21.30
N GLY A 482 -17.39 14.95 21.06
CA GLY A 482 -16.93 15.77 19.92
C GLY A 482 -17.64 15.49 18.59
N VAL A 483 -18.65 14.59 18.59
CA VAL A 483 -19.47 14.29 17.40
C VAL A 483 -20.95 14.57 17.71
N PRO A 484 -21.67 15.29 16.84
CA PRO A 484 -23.11 15.47 16.98
C PRO A 484 -23.83 14.11 17.02
N SER A 485 -24.67 13.87 18.02
CA SER A 485 -25.31 12.57 18.25
C SER A 485 -26.25 12.15 17.11
N GLU A 486 -26.85 13.09 16.40
CA GLU A 486 -27.67 12.82 15.22
C GLU A 486 -26.89 12.18 14.07
N LEU A 487 -25.56 12.34 14.01
CA LEU A 487 -24.69 11.74 12.98
C LEU A 487 -24.34 10.29 13.30
N MET A 488 -24.50 9.86 14.55
CA MET A 488 -24.08 8.50 14.95
C MET A 488 -24.96 7.40 14.36
N ILE A 489 -26.21 7.68 14.09
CA ILE A 489 -27.16 6.75 13.48
C ILE A 489 -27.50 7.23 12.07
N PRO A 490 -27.10 6.50 11.01
CA PRO A 490 -27.26 6.96 9.62
C PRO A 490 -28.69 7.36 9.27
N ALA A 491 -29.68 6.59 9.70
CA ALA A 491 -31.09 6.88 9.47
C ALA A 491 -31.51 8.29 9.93
N ASN A 492 -30.89 8.85 10.97
CA ASN A 492 -31.20 10.18 11.49
C ASN A 492 -30.76 11.30 10.56
N THR A 493 -29.83 11.04 9.65
CA THR A 493 -29.32 12.02 8.68
C THR A 493 -30.14 12.09 7.39
N TRP A 494 -31.11 11.19 7.22
CA TRP A 494 -31.99 11.15 6.04
C TRP A 494 -33.34 11.78 6.33
N GLU A 495 -33.82 12.64 5.44
CA GLU A 495 -35.20 13.17 5.49
C GLU A 495 -36.20 12.07 5.11
N ASP A 496 -35.93 11.33 4.02
CA ASP A 496 -36.75 10.22 3.57
C ASP A 496 -36.22 8.88 4.12
N LYS A 497 -36.95 8.33 5.09
CA LYS A 497 -36.60 7.05 5.72
C LYS A 497 -36.76 5.86 4.79
N ALA A 498 -37.70 5.91 3.84
CA ALA A 498 -37.89 4.83 2.86
C ALA A 498 -36.75 4.82 1.84
N ALA A 499 -36.27 5.97 1.42
CA ALA A 499 -35.09 6.09 0.58
C ALA A 499 -33.81 5.58 1.28
N TYR A 500 -33.66 5.89 2.58
CA TYR A 500 -32.58 5.34 3.40
C TYR A 500 -32.61 3.82 3.43
N GLU A 501 -33.78 3.24 3.74
CA GLU A 501 -33.96 1.78 3.82
C GLU A 501 -33.63 1.10 2.49
N ALA A 502 -34.15 1.63 1.37
CA ALA A 502 -33.88 1.10 0.05
C ALA A 502 -32.39 1.10 -0.29
N LYS A 503 -31.69 2.20 0.02
CA LYS A 503 -30.26 2.34 -0.26
C LYS A 503 -29.40 1.47 0.67
N ALA A 504 -29.77 1.33 1.93
CA ALA A 504 -29.09 0.44 2.88
C ALA A 504 -29.20 -1.02 2.46
N LYS A 505 -30.39 -1.47 2.03
CA LYS A 505 -30.61 -2.83 1.49
C LYS A 505 -29.82 -3.06 0.20
N GLU A 506 -29.75 -2.08 -0.70
CA GLU A 506 -28.95 -2.16 -1.93
C GLU A 506 -27.46 -2.38 -1.63
N LEU A 507 -26.89 -1.60 -0.70
CA LEU A 507 -25.50 -1.76 -0.29
C LEU A 507 -25.26 -3.09 0.44
N ALA A 508 -26.16 -3.48 1.36
CA ALA A 508 -26.09 -4.77 2.06
C ALA A 508 -26.08 -5.93 1.05
N LYS A 509 -26.93 -5.87 0.02
CA LYS A 509 -26.95 -6.87 -1.07
C LYS A 509 -25.63 -6.93 -1.81
N SER A 510 -24.99 -5.78 -2.08
CA SER A 510 -23.67 -5.73 -2.74
C SER A 510 -22.59 -6.44 -1.93
N PHE A 511 -22.60 -6.30 -0.60
CA PHE A 511 -21.71 -7.05 0.30
C PHE A 511 -21.95 -8.56 0.22
N VAL A 512 -23.21 -8.97 0.30
CA VAL A 512 -23.59 -10.40 0.25
C VAL A 512 -23.15 -11.01 -1.08
N GLU A 513 -23.42 -10.35 -2.20
CA GLU A 513 -23.00 -10.82 -3.53
C GLU A 513 -21.48 -10.93 -3.64
N ASN A 514 -20.74 -9.91 -3.18
CA ASN A 514 -19.27 -9.96 -3.17
C ASN A 514 -18.72 -11.10 -2.32
N PHE A 515 -19.38 -11.45 -1.21
CA PHE A 515 -18.91 -12.46 -0.28
C PHE A 515 -19.13 -13.90 -0.76
N LYS A 516 -20.02 -14.15 -1.71
CA LYS A 516 -20.32 -15.48 -2.28
C LYS A 516 -19.09 -16.20 -2.85
N LYS A 517 -18.06 -15.44 -3.25
CA LYS A 517 -16.79 -15.99 -3.73
C LYS A 517 -15.99 -16.75 -2.65
N TYR A 518 -16.28 -16.54 -1.37
CA TYR A 518 -15.60 -17.22 -0.26
C TYR A 518 -16.41 -18.46 0.18
N THR A 519 -16.40 -19.50 -0.62
CA THR A 519 -17.24 -20.69 -0.47
C THR A 519 -16.89 -21.59 0.72
N HIS A 520 -15.70 -21.42 1.31
CA HIS A 520 -15.19 -22.25 2.41
C HIS A 520 -15.23 -21.56 3.78
N MET A 521 -15.91 -20.41 3.87
CA MET A 521 -16.03 -19.72 5.14
C MET A 521 -17.04 -20.42 6.07
N SER A 522 -16.81 -20.34 7.38
CA SER A 522 -17.73 -20.91 8.35
C SER A 522 -19.10 -20.21 8.32
N ALA A 523 -20.13 -20.93 8.71
CA ALA A 523 -21.50 -20.40 8.73
C ALA A 523 -21.62 -19.17 9.65
N GLU A 524 -20.86 -19.13 10.75
CA GLU A 524 -20.83 -18.00 11.69
C GLU A 524 -20.30 -16.73 11.03
N VAL A 525 -19.23 -16.84 10.25
CA VAL A 525 -18.66 -15.68 9.52
C VAL A 525 -19.63 -15.20 8.44
N VAL A 526 -20.24 -16.11 7.68
CA VAL A 526 -21.24 -15.74 6.66
C VAL A 526 -22.44 -15.04 7.31
N ALA A 527 -22.92 -15.56 8.44
CA ALA A 527 -24.07 -15.00 9.17
C ALA A 527 -23.76 -13.65 9.85
N ALA A 528 -22.47 -13.33 10.06
CA ALA A 528 -22.02 -12.06 10.63
C ALA A 528 -22.04 -10.89 9.63
N GLY A 529 -22.27 -11.16 8.36
CA GLY A 529 -22.37 -10.16 7.30
C GLY A 529 -23.68 -9.38 7.30
N PRO A 530 -23.79 -8.38 6.38
CA PRO A 530 -25.01 -7.62 6.19
C PRO A 530 -26.23 -8.50 5.83
N LYS A 531 -27.42 -8.02 6.17
CA LYS A 531 -28.70 -8.64 5.87
C LYS A 531 -29.34 -7.92 4.70
N ALA A 532 -29.51 -8.64 3.60
CA ALA A 532 -30.05 -8.08 2.34
C ALA A 532 -31.60 -8.20 2.22
N GLU A 533 -32.26 -8.82 3.20
CA GLU A 533 -33.71 -9.04 3.20
C GLU A 533 -34.46 -7.98 4.02
#